data_b2c40c470b1d3e72f722b1add5a3f659
#
_entry.id   b2c40c470b1d3e72f722b1add5a3f659
#
_cell.length_a   1.000
_cell.length_b   1.000
_cell.length_c   1.000
_cell.angle_alpha   90.00
_cell.angle_beta   90.00
_cell.angle_gamma   90.00
#
_symmetry.space_group_name_H-M   'P 1'
#
loop_
_entity.id
_entity.type
_entity.pdbx_description
1 polymer ?
#
loop_
_entity_poly.entity_id
_entity_poly.type
_entity_poly.pdbx_seq_one_letter_code
_entity_poly.pdbx_strand_id
1 'polypeptide(L)'
;MGKVTATAERQIDAPLEKVRAAIADYAESRPRILPEQYRDYEVIEGGTGAGTKANWKLQATSKRVRSVAATVTEPQPGTLVETDANSTMVTTWTVREAGAGTFVRIETSWDGAGGIGGFFEKTFAPAGLKRIYDGVLIKLEQIV
;
A
#
# COMPACT_ATOMS: atom_id res chain seq x y z
N MET A 1 21.52 4.78 -7.89
CA MET A 1 21.27 3.86 -8.04
C MET A 1 20.55 2.63 -7.60
N GLY A 2 20.45 2.07 -6.55
CA GLY A 2 19.69 0.87 -6.29
C GLY A 2 18.25 1.20 -5.93
N LYS A 3 17.43 0.16 -5.83
CA LYS A 3 16.08 0.31 -5.32
C LYS A 3 16.11 0.37 -3.80
N VAL A 4 15.26 1.21 -3.26
CA VAL A 4 14.99 1.25 -1.84
C VAL A 4 13.67 0.51 -1.62
N THR A 5 13.60 -0.33 -0.59
CA THR A 5 12.43 -1.17 -0.35
C THR A 5 12.01 -1.09 1.11
N ALA A 6 10.70 -0.98 1.32
CA ALA A 6 10.09 -1.05 2.64
C ALA A 6 9.07 -2.18 2.62
N THR A 7 9.10 -3.04 3.63
CA THR A 7 8.24 -4.22 3.70
C THR A 7 7.61 -4.32 5.08
N ALA A 8 6.32 -4.66 5.12
CA ALA A 8 5.61 -4.97 6.35
C ALA A 8 4.80 -6.25 6.13
N GLU A 9 4.71 -7.07 7.17
CA GLU A 9 4.04 -8.36 7.09
C GLU A 9 3.23 -8.60 8.36
N ARG A 10 2.13 -9.34 8.21
CA ARG A 10 1.32 -9.69 9.37
C ARG A 10 0.53 -10.95 9.09
N GLN A 11 0.52 -11.85 10.09
CA GLN A 11 -0.38 -13.00 10.10
C GLN A 11 -1.71 -12.53 10.67
N ILE A 12 -2.77 -12.66 9.89
CA ILE A 12 -4.10 -12.19 10.28
C ILE A 12 -5.02 -13.38 10.53
N ASP A 13 -5.73 -13.35 11.64
CA ASP A 13 -6.63 -14.43 12.04
C ASP A 13 -8.00 -14.24 11.36
N ALA A 14 -8.02 -14.43 10.04
CA ALA A 14 -9.23 -14.33 9.23
C ALA A 14 -9.05 -15.14 7.95
N PRO A 15 -10.15 -15.62 7.34
CA PRO A 15 -10.06 -16.43 6.12
C PRO A 15 -9.49 -15.66 4.94
N LEU A 16 -8.76 -16.36 4.07
CA LEU A 16 -8.14 -15.77 2.88
C LEU A 16 -9.13 -14.95 2.05
N GLU A 17 -10.32 -15.49 1.79
CA GLU A 17 -11.28 -14.81 0.93
C GLU A 17 -11.73 -13.48 1.52
N LYS A 18 -11.88 -13.43 2.82
CA LYS A 18 -12.30 -12.20 3.49
C LYS A 18 -11.20 -11.14 3.43
N VAL A 19 -9.97 -11.55 3.64
CA VAL A 19 -8.82 -10.62 3.57
C VAL A 19 -8.60 -10.14 2.14
N ARG A 20 -8.66 -11.05 1.15
CA ARG A 20 -8.53 -10.67 -0.25
C ARG A 20 -9.58 -9.66 -0.65
N ALA A 21 -10.84 -9.90 -0.26
CA ALA A 21 -11.92 -8.99 -0.60
C ALA A 21 -11.67 -7.61 0.00
N ALA A 22 -11.20 -7.56 1.24
CA ALA A 22 -10.95 -6.29 1.92
C ALA A 22 -9.84 -5.48 1.25
N ILE A 23 -8.71 -6.10 0.91
CA ILE A 23 -7.61 -5.33 0.30
C ILE A 23 -7.93 -4.91 -1.13
N ALA A 24 -8.79 -5.65 -1.83
CA ALA A 24 -9.17 -5.30 -3.20
C ALA A 24 -10.28 -4.26 -3.24
N ASP A 25 -10.93 -3.99 -2.12
CA ASP A 25 -12.04 -3.04 -2.06
C ASP A 25 -11.51 -1.63 -1.78
N TYR A 26 -11.16 -0.92 -2.85
CA TYR A 26 -10.61 0.42 -2.78
C TYR A 26 -11.66 1.47 -2.44
N ALA A 27 -12.95 1.16 -2.68
CA ALA A 27 -14.01 2.13 -2.49
C ALA A 27 -14.44 2.26 -1.02
N GLU A 28 -14.52 1.14 -0.31
CA GLU A 28 -15.07 1.15 1.04
C GLU A 28 -14.08 0.66 2.10
N SER A 29 -13.47 -0.50 1.90
CA SER A 29 -12.56 -1.05 2.90
C SER A 29 -11.24 -0.29 3.01
N ARG A 30 -10.66 0.10 1.86
CA ARG A 30 -9.36 0.75 1.87
C ARG A 30 -9.34 2.02 2.72
N PRO A 31 -10.32 2.95 2.62
CA PRO A 31 -10.31 4.14 3.48
C PRO A 31 -10.34 3.81 4.96
N ARG A 32 -10.93 2.67 5.33
CA ARG A 32 -11.08 2.29 6.74
C ARG A 32 -9.80 1.75 7.35
N ILE A 33 -8.81 1.40 6.54
CA ILE A 33 -7.54 0.84 7.04
C ILE A 33 -6.38 1.82 6.90
N LEU A 34 -6.62 3.03 6.41
CA LEU A 34 -5.56 4.03 6.23
C LEU A 34 -5.39 4.84 7.50
N PRO A 35 -4.18 4.86 8.09
CA PRO A 35 -3.91 5.72 9.25
C PRO A 35 -3.85 7.19 8.85
N GLU A 36 -3.69 8.07 9.84
CA GLU A 36 -3.78 9.51 9.64
C GLU A 36 -2.74 10.09 8.68
N GLN A 37 -1.67 9.36 8.40
CA GLN A 37 -0.67 9.79 7.44
C GLN A 37 -1.21 9.83 6.00
N TYR A 38 -2.31 9.14 5.73
CA TYR A 38 -2.97 9.18 4.44
C TYR A 38 -4.06 10.23 4.44
N ARG A 39 -4.08 11.08 3.41
CA ARG A 39 -5.03 12.18 3.31
C ARG A 39 -5.62 12.26 1.92
N ASP A 40 -6.80 12.85 1.83
CA ASP A 40 -7.46 13.15 0.54
C ASP A 40 -7.56 11.92 -0.36
N TYR A 41 -7.90 10.78 0.24
CA TYR A 41 -8.05 9.54 -0.48
C TYR A 41 -9.29 9.61 -1.38
N GLU A 42 -9.13 9.28 -2.66
CA GLU A 42 -10.21 9.37 -3.63
C GLU A 42 -10.06 8.30 -4.69
N VAL A 43 -11.13 7.57 -4.99
CA VAL A 43 -11.15 6.62 -6.10
C VAL A 43 -11.57 7.38 -7.36
N ILE A 44 -10.74 7.31 -8.40
CA ILE A 44 -10.97 8.02 -9.66
C ILE A 44 -11.70 7.13 -10.66
N GLU A 45 -11.31 5.86 -10.73
CA GLU A 45 -11.92 4.88 -11.61
C GLU A 45 -11.96 3.53 -10.91
N GLY A 46 -12.94 2.70 -11.28
CA GLY A 46 -13.07 1.37 -10.73
C GLY A 46 -13.53 1.42 -9.28
N GLY A 47 -12.81 0.75 -8.41
CA GLY A 47 -13.11 0.68 -6.98
C GLY A 47 -12.86 -0.70 -6.41
N THR A 48 -12.70 -1.71 -7.25
CA THR A 48 -12.44 -3.07 -6.81
C THR A 48 -11.38 -3.69 -7.71
N GLY A 49 -10.26 -4.10 -7.11
CA GLY A 49 -9.21 -4.86 -7.79
C GLY A 49 -8.59 -4.16 -8.98
N ALA A 50 -8.16 -4.96 -9.96
CA ALA A 50 -7.48 -4.46 -11.14
C ALA A 50 -8.34 -3.47 -11.92
N GLY A 51 -7.70 -2.44 -12.47
CA GLY A 51 -8.39 -1.37 -13.17
C GLY A 51 -8.77 -0.20 -12.29
N THR A 52 -8.61 -0.33 -10.99
CA THR A 52 -8.85 0.78 -10.07
C THR A 52 -7.78 1.85 -10.22
N LYS A 53 -8.19 3.10 -10.20
CA LYS A 53 -7.29 4.24 -10.08
C LYS A 53 -7.70 5.05 -8.87
N ALA A 54 -6.75 5.34 -8.01
CA ALA A 54 -7.02 6.05 -6.76
C ALA A 54 -5.88 7.01 -6.46
N ASN A 55 -6.25 8.16 -5.91
CA ASN A 55 -5.28 9.18 -5.51
C ASN A 55 -5.31 9.34 -4.00
N TRP A 56 -4.16 9.66 -3.43
CA TRP A 56 -4.08 10.05 -2.02
C TRP A 56 -2.82 10.85 -1.78
N LYS A 57 -2.76 11.47 -0.61
CA LYS A 57 -1.56 12.13 -0.14
C LYS A 57 -1.01 11.34 1.02
N LEU A 58 0.29 11.11 1.01
CA LEU A 58 0.96 10.37 2.06
C LEU A 58 1.92 11.31 2.77
N GLN A 59 1.65 11.53 4.05
CA GLN A 59 2.45 12.44 4.86
C GLN A 59 3.46 11.67 5.69
N ALA A 60 4.70 11.66 5.25
CA ALA A 60 5.77 10.96 5.94
C ALA A 60 6.28 11.72 7.15
N THR A 61 6.35 13.04 7.06
CA THR A 61 6.78 13.91 8.15
C THR A 61 5.84 15.11 8.21
N SER A 62 6.00 15.94 9.24
CA SER A 62 5.17 17.13 9.40
C SER A 62 5.31 18.12 8.24
N LYS A 63 6.41 18.04 7.48
CA LYS A 63 6.69 18.99 6.41
C LYS A 63 6.62 18.42 5.01
N ARG A 64 6.51 17.10 4.87
CA ARG A 64 6.61 16.44 3.58
C ARG A 64 5.37 15.62 3.29
N VAL A 65 4.72 15.94 2.19
CA VAL A 65 3.53 15.22 1.71
C VAL A 65 3.79 14.81 0.27
N ARG A 66 3.54 13.54 -0.03
CA ARG A 66 3.67 13.02 -1.39
C ARG A 66 2.28 12.77 -1.97
N SER A 67 2.07 13.23 -3.19
CA SER A 67 0.84 12.92 -3.92
C SER A 67 1.06 11.63 -4.68
N VAL A 68 0.19 10.65 -4.45
CA VAL A 68 0.25 9.34 -5.09
C VAL A 68 -0.96 9.21 -6.01
N ALA A 69 -0.70 8.79 -7.24
CA ALA A 69 -1.74 8.49 -8.22
C ALA A 69 -1.55 7.05 -8.65
N ALA A 70 -2.26 6.14 -8.00
CA ALA A 70 -2.04 4.71 -8.16
C ALA A 70 -2.96 4.10 -9.21
N THR A 71 -2.38 3.23 -10.04
CA THR A 71 -3.14 2.36 -10.93
C THR A 71 -2.94 0.93 -10.42
N VAL A 72 -4.03 0.21 -10.26
CA VAL A 72 -4.01 -1.13 -9.67
C VAL A 72 -4.06 -2.19 -10.76
N THR A 73 -3.16 -3.16 -10.66
CA THR A 73 -3.18 -4.36 -11.49
C THR A 73 -3.15 -5.58 -10.59
N GLU A 74 -3.58 -6.72 -11.11
CA GLU A 74 -3.54 -7.98 -10.36
C GLU A 74 -2.90 -9.03 -11.27
N PRO A 75 -1.55 -9.10 -11.28
CA PRO A 75 -0.85 -10.02 -12.19
C PRO A 75 -1.14 -11.49 -11.91
N GLN A 76 -1.54 -11.81 -10.68
CA GLN A 76 -2.00 -13.16 -10.34
C GLN A 76 -2.93 -13.06 -9.12
N PRO A 77 -3.80 -14.05 -8.90
CA PRO A 77 -4.72 -13.99 -7.75
C PRO A 77 -3.97 -13.83 -6.45
N GLY A 78 -4.44 -12.88 -5.64
CA GLY A 78 -3.82 -12.60 -4.34
C GLY A 78 -2.66 -11.63 -4.38
N THR A 79 -2.33 -11.08 -5.55
CA THR A 79 -1.26 -10.08 -5.69
C THR A 79 -1.81 -8.83 -6.36
N LEU A 80 -1.85 -7.73 -5.61
CA LEU A 80 -2.27 -6.44 -6.14
C LEU A 80 -1.05 -5.53 -6.24
N VAL A 81 -0.89 -4.90 -7.40
CA VAL A 81 0.24 -3.98 -7.64
C VAL A 81 -0.32 -2.58 -7.86
N GLU A 82 0.17 -1.63 -7.07
CA GLU A 82 -0.21 -0.23 -7.14
C GLU A 82 0.98 0.56 -7.68
N THR A 83 0.87 1.02 -8.91
CA THR A 83 1.94 1.76 -9.58
C THR A 83 1.63 3.24 -9.54
N ASP A 84 2.55 4.02 -8.96
CA ASP A 84 2.39 5.46 -8.85
C ASP A 84 2.79 6.16 -10.16
N ALA A 85 1.89 6.97 -10.68
CA ALA A 85 2.17 7.74 -11.90
C ALA A 85 3.09 8.94 -11.64
N ASN A 86 3.22 9.36 -10.38
CA ASN A 86 3.97 10.56 -10.02
C ASN A 86 5.42 10.29 -9.64
N SER A 87 5.82 9.03 -9.53
CA SER A 87 7.17 8.68 -9.09
C SER A 87 7.52 7.28 -9.57
N THR A 88 8.66 6.75 -9.09
CA THR A 88 9.07 5.38 -9.40
C THR A 88 8.49 4.37 -8.40
N MET A 89 7.62 4.82 -7.49
CA MET A 89 7.11 3.98 -6.42
C MET A 89 6.14 2.92 -6.93
N VAL A 90 6.36 1.68 -6.50
CA VAL A 90 5.47 0.56 -6.77
C VAL A 90 5.21 -0.16 -5.45
N THR A 91 3.94 -0.37 -5.13
CA THR A 91 3.52 -1.07 -3.92
C THR A 91 2.85 -2.37 -4.31
N THR A 92 3.29 -3.47 -3.71
CA THR A 92 2.74 -4.80 -3.98
C THR A 92 2.14 -5.37 -2.69
N TRP A 93 0.88 -5.76 -2.77
CA TRP A 93 0.19 -6.48 -1.70
C TRP A 93 0.12 -7.93 -2.08
N THR A 94 0.53 -8.81 -1.17
CA THR A 94 0.45 -10.25 -1.40
C THR A 94 -0.29 -10.89 -0.24
N VAL A 95 -1.24 -11.76 -0.54
CA VAL A 95 -1.97 -12.52 0.48
C VAL A 95 -1.91 -14.00 0.14
N ARG A 96 -1.79 -14.82 1.17
CA ARG A 96 -1.83 -16.28 1.01
C ARG A 96 -2.31 -16.92 2.30
N GLU A 97 -2.88 -18.12 2.17
CA GLU A 97 -3.23 -18.89 3.35
C GLU A 97 -1.98 -19.23 4.15
N ALA A 98 -2.10 -19.16 5.46
CA ALA A 98 -1.00 -19.53 6.35
C ALA A 98 -1.61 -20.02 7.65
N GLY A 99 -1.49 -21.31 7.90
CA GLY A 99 -2.14 -21.92 9.04
C GLY A 99 -3.64 -21.76 8.97
N ALA A 100 -4.27 -21.35 10.06
CA ALA A 100 -5.72 -21.15 10.12
C ALA A 100 -6.15 -19.78 9.62
N GLY A 101 -5.20 -18.91 9.24
CA GLY A 101 -5.51 -17.56 8.81
C GLY A 101 -4.84 -17.18 7.51
N THR A 102 -4.47 -15.91 7.41
CA THR A 102 -3.95 -15.34 6.17
C THR A 102 -2.68 -14.54 6.45
N PHE A 103 -1.66 -14.78 5.65
CA PHE A 103 -0.43 -13.99 5.71
C PHE A 103 -0.55 -12.85 4.69
N VAL A 104 -0.31 -11.61 5.13
CA VAL A 104 -0.38 -10.42 4.29
C VAL A 104 0.97 -9.72 4.30
N ARG A 105 1.43 -9.33 3.11
CA ARG A 105 2.67 -8.60 2.94
C ARG A 105 2.42 -7.36 2.10
N ILE A 106 2.95 -6.22 2.53
CA ILE A 106 2.98 -4.99 1.75
C ILE A 106 4.43 -4.67 1.49
N GLU A 107 4.79 -4.51 0.23
CA GLU A 107 6.15 -4.16 -0.14
C GLU A 107 6.13 -2.99 -1.11
N THR A 108 6.85 -1.92 -0.78
CA THR A 108 6.99 -0.76 -1.65
C THR A 108 8.44 -0.59 -2.02
N SER A 109 8.70 -0.35 -3.29
CA SER A 109 10.05 -0.06 -3.77
C SER A 109 10.05 1.21 -4.61
N TRP A 110 11.19 1.91 -4.62
CA TRP A 110 11.38 3.10 -5.43
C TRP A 110 12.87 3.26 -5.72
N ASP A 111 13.18 4.10 -6.70
CA ASP A 111 14.59 4.36 -7.03
C ASP A 111 15.18 5.31 -6.00
N GLY A 112 16.29 4.92 -5.39
CA GLY A 112 16.84 5.58 -4.24
C GLY A 112 17.80 6.73 -4.51
N ALA A 113 18.16 7.00 -5.75
CA ALA A 113 19.18 8.00 -6.02
C ALA A 113 18.85 8.86 -7.21
N GLY A 114 19.16 10.15 -7.11
CA GLY A 114 18.97 11.11 -8.17
C GLY A 114 17.52 11.44 -8.45
N GLY A 115 17.27 12.58 -9.07
CA GLY A 115 15.95 12.98 -9.53
C GLY A 115 14.83 12.76 -8.51
N ILE A 116 13.74 12.24 -8.99
CA ILE A 116 12.57 11.96 -8.15
C ILE A 116 12.89 10.91 -7.09
N GLY A 117 13.68 9.89 -7.46
CA GLY A 117 14.05 8.84 -6.52
C GLY A 117 14.82 9.38 -5.33
N GLY A 118 15.80 10.26 -5.56
CA GLY A 118 16.56 10.87 -4.50
C GLY A 118 15.68 11.71 -3.58
N PHE A 119 14.74 12.43 -4.15
CA PHE A 119 13.79 13.20 -3.37
C PHE A 119 12.94 12.29 -2.50
N PHE A 120 12.43 11.20 -3.06
CA PHE A 120 11.60 10.25 -2.33
C PHE A 120 12.36 9.65 -1.15
N GLU A 121 13.62 9.28 -1.38
CA GLU A 121 14.45 8.71 -0.32
C GLU A 121 14.62 9.67 0.85
N LYS A 122 14.75 10.96 0.59
CA LYS A 122 14.84 11.95 1.65
C LYS A 122 13.53 12.11 2.41
N THR A 123 12.40 11.85 1.75
CA THR A 123 11.08 12.04 2.32
C THR A 123 10.63 10.83 3.13
N PHE A 124 10.92 9.63 2.61
CA PHE A 124 10.48 8.39 3.23
C PHE A 124 11.67 7.47 3.48
N ALA A 125 12.14 7.44 4.72
CA ALA A 125 13.07 6.38 5.10
C ALA A 125 12.30 5.05 5.13
N PRO A 126 12.93 3.93 4.72
CA PRO A 126 12.23 2.65 4.72
C PRO A 126 11.61 2.27 6.07
N ALA A 127 12.30 2.57 7.16
CA ALA A 127 11.79 2.26 8.50
C ALA A 127 10.52 3.05 8.83
N GLY A 128 10.44 4.31 8.38
CA GLY A 128 9.26 5.13 8.59
C GLY A 128 8.06 4.62 7.82
N LEU A 129 8.28 4.24 6.56
CA LEU A 129 7.21 3.71 5.73
C LEU A 129 6.74 2.35 6.24
N LYS A 130 7.67 1.51 6.71
CA LYS A 130 7.31 0.24 7.33
C LYS A 130 6.38 0.45 8.52
N ARG A 131 6.68 1.45 9.34
CA ARG A 131 5.85 1.76 10.50
C ARG A 131 4.43 2.17 10.09
N ILE A 132 4.31 2.94 9.02
CA ILE A 132 2.99 3.32 8.48
C ILE A 132 2.24 2.08 8.01
N TYR A 133 2.92 1.19 7.29
CA TYR A 133 2.29 -0.04 6.79
C TYR A 133 1.93 -1.01 7.90
N ASP A 134 2.73 -1.08 8.97
CA ASP A 134 2.35 -1.88 10.13
C ASP A 134 1.00 -1.39 10.69
N GLY A 135 0.80 -0.07 10.72
CA GLY A 135 -0.47 0.50 11.15
C GLY A 135 -1.63 0.14 10.22
N VAL A 136 -1.37 0.12 8.91
CA VAL A 136 -2.37 -0.29 7.92
C VAL A 136 -2.79 -1.75 8.17
N LEU A 137 -1.82 -2.64 8.40
CA LEU A 137 -2.10 -4.05 8.60
C LEU A 137 -2.87 -4.30 9.91
N ILE A 138 -2.57 -3.54 10.95
CA ILE A 138 -3.31 -3.63 12.20
C ILE A 138 -4.78 -3.23 11.97
N LYS A 139 -5.01 -2.15 11.25
CA LYS A 139 -6.37 -1.72 10.93
C LYS A 139 -7.09 -2.73 10.04
N LEU A 140 -6.38 -3.33 9.09
CA LEU A 140 -6.96 -4.38 8.24
C LEU A 140 -7.46 -5.54 9.10
N GLU A 141 -6.67 -5.98 10.05
CA GLU A 141 -7.08 -7.06 10.94
C GLU A 141 -8.34 -6.72 11.73
N GLN A 142 -8.52 -5.46 12.06
CA GLN A 142 -9.69 -5.02 12.83
C GLN A 142 -10.99 -5.07 12.03
N ILE A 143 -10.94 -5.03 10.70
CA ILE A 143 -12.14 -5.02 9.87
C ILE A 143 -12.46 -6.36 9.21
N VAL A 144 -11.59 -7.34 9.34
CA VAL A 144 -11.84 -8.67 8.72
C VAL A 144 -12.11 -9.78 9.77
#